data_df9c82632738d1e15744ab55fb7f994c
#
_entry.id   df9c82632738d1e15744ab55fb7f994c
#
_cell.length_a   1.000
_cell.length_b   1.000
_cell.length_c   1.000
_cell.angle_alpha   90.00
_cell.angle_beta   90.00
_cell.angle_gamma   90.00
#
_symmetry.space_group_name_H-M   'P 1'
#
loop_
_entity.id
_entity.type
_entity.pdbx_description
1 polymer ?
#
loop_
_entity_poly.entity_id
_entity_poly.type
_entity_poly.pdbx_seq_one_letter_code
_entity_poly.pdbx_strand_id
1 'polypeptide(L)'
;MFVGLIGDRGPYRDVLLPGYWMAEGGQSSTGSLLHNVLTTHPSYNEALEKSNELSKNIFEYLNEHLEALRKSENAPTIGYLARHLFFYGDKHGNRSPIADAAMRGAIVGLSMDSSINDLALQYFAAMEFIAQQTRHIIETLNRQGHEITSIFMSGGQCKNSILMHLIADATGYPVVIPRYIDAAVVLGAAMLGAKAASVDSEGNTESLWTIMDRMSKPGKTIHPTENANEKRLLGAKYEVSYAVDVESDEDSIGLLIVVDVGLFANVEGSADL
;
A
#
# COMPACT_ATOMS: atom_id res chain seq x y z
N MET A 1 -23.15 -15.64 -5.10
CA MET A 1 -22.24 -16.75 -5.47
C MET A 1 -21.00 -16.09 -6.00
N PHE A 2 -19.97 -15.96 -5.17
CA PHE A 2 -18.73 -15.34 -5.58
C PHE A 2 -17.77 -16.42 -6.07
N VAL A 3 -17.43 -16.38 -7.32
CA VAL A 3 -16.38 -17.21 -7.91
C VAL A 3 -15.37 -16.23 -8.48
N GLY A 4 -14.44 -15.81 -7.65
CA GLY A 4 -13.36 -14.96 -8.05
C GLY A 4 -12.08 -15.53 -7.48
N LEU A 5 -11.27 -16.14 -8.32
CA LEU A 5 -9.95 -16.61 -7.97
C LEU A 5 -8.97 -15.47 -8.19
N ILE A 6 -8.41 -14.94 -7.09
CA ILE A 6 -7.15 -14.25 -7.17
C ILE A 6 -6.10 -15.25 -6.71
N GLY A 7 -5.36 -15.83 -7.69
CA GLY A 7 -4.27 -16.74 -7.42
C GLY A 7 -4.68 -17.91 -6.52
N ASP A 8 -5.53 -18.80 -6.99
CA ASP A 8 -5.90 -20.09 -6.39
C ASP A 8 -6.33 -20.10 -4.90
N ARG A 9 -6.66 -18.92 -4.32
CA ARG A 9 -6.95 -18.80 -2.88
C ARG A 9 -8.33 -18.23 -2.59
N GLY A 10 -9.26 -19.11 -2.33
CA GLY A 10 -10.63 -18.80 -1.96
C GLY A 10 -11.63 -18.90 -3.13
N PRO A 11 -12.91 -18.55 -2.92
CA PRO A 11 -13.44 -18.06 -1.66
C PRO A 11 -13.56 -19.16 -0.59
N TYR A 12 -13.23 -18.79 0.66
CA TYR A 12 -13.37 -19.69 1.82
C TYR A 12 -14.59 -19.29 2.64
N ARG A 13 -15.44 -20.26 2.97
CA ARG A 13 -16.60 -20.02 3.80
C ARG A 13 -16.31 -20.36 5.26
N ASP A 14 -16.85 -19.55 6.18
CA ASP A 14 -16.80 -19.78 7.63
C ASP A 14 -15.39 -19.81 8.25
N VAL A 15 -14.36 -19.40 7.50
CA VAL A 15 -12.97 -19.45 7.98
C VAL A 15 -12.65 -18.32 8.96
N LEU A 16 -13.17 -17.13 8.70
CA LEU A 16 -12.94 -15.96 9.54
C LEU A 16 -14.10 -15.76 10.53
N LEU A 17 -15.30 -15.80 10.02
CA LEU A 17 -16.55 -15.62 10.78
C LEU A 17 -17.62 -16.56 10.23
N PRO A 18 -18.42 -17.24 11.09
CA PRO A 18 -19.53 -18.05 10.64
C PRO A 18 -20.51 -17.25 9.79
N GLY A 19 -20.92 -17.81 8.67
CA GLY A 19 -21.84 -17.18 7.72
C GLY A 19 -21.19 -16.24 6.69
N TYR A 20 -19.88 -15.99 6.78
CA TYR A 20 -19.16 -15.08 5.88
C TYR A 20 -18.23 -15.83 4.93
N TRP A 21 -18.07 -15.25 3.75
CA TRP A 21 -17.08 -15.66 2.77
C TRP A 21 -15.83 -14.80 2.88
N MET A 22 -14.66 -15.39 2.68
CA MET A 22 -13.37 -14.72 2.63
C MET A 22 -12.68 -15.01 1.30
N ALA A 23 -12.18 -13.98 0.63
CA ALA A 23 -11.20 -14.08 -0.43
C ALA A 23 -9.84 -13.60 0.11
N GLU A 24 -8.76 -14.24 -0.28
CA GLU A 24 -7.40 -13.88 0.10
C GLU A 24 -6.63 -13.35 -1.12
N GLY A 25 -6.03 -12.20 -0.99
CA GLY A 25 -5.07 -11.62 -1.92
C GLY A 25 -3.96 -10.96 -1.13
N GLY A 26 -2.78 -10.80 -1.71
CA GLY A 26 -1.69 -10.17 -0.98
C GLY A 26 -0.47 -9.86 -1.82
N GLN A 27 0.31 -8.93 -1.33
CA GLN A 27 1.61 -8.57 -1.89
C GLN A 27 2.69 -9.54 -1.37
N SER A 28 3.68 -9.86 -2.21
CA SER A 28 4.78 -10.76 -1.83
C SER A 28 5.66 -10.16 -0.74
N SER A 29 5.82 -8.85 -0.76
CA SER A 29 6.71 -8.13 0.15
C SER A 29 6.25 -6.68 0.32
N THR A 30 6.22 -6.18 1.54
CA THR A 30 5.89 -4.78 1.86
C THR A 30 6.93 -4.17 2.80
N GLY A 31 6.90 -4.46 4.09
CA GLY A 31 7.88 -3.96 5.06
C GLY A 31 9.32 -4.37 4.72
N SER A 32 9.54 -5.62 4.31
CA SER A 32 10.84 -6.10 3.85
C SER A 32 11.29 -5.46 2.54
N LEU A 33 10.35 -5.08 1.66
CA LEU A 33 10.66 -4.30 0.46
C LEU A 33 11.19 -2.92 0.82
N LEU A 34 10.49 -2.19 1.68
CA LEU A 34 10.96 -0.87 2.15
C LEU A 34 12.32 -0.98 2.82
N HIS A 35 12.53 -1.97 3.69
CA HIS A 35 13.83 -2.22 4.32
C HIS A 35 14.93 -2.49 3.29
N ASN A 36 14.65 -3.30 2.27
CA ASN A 36 15.60 -3.59 1.20
C ASN A 36 15.97 -2.32 0.42
N VAL A 37 15.00 -1.48 0.06
CA VAL A 37 15.26 -0.20 -0.63
C VAL A 37 16.20 0.66 0.19
N LEU A 38 15.97 0.78 1.49
CA LEU A 38 16.83 1.57 2.37
C LEU A 38 18.23 1.00 2.46
N THR A 39 18.37 -0.28 2.82
CA THR A 39 19.66 -0.91 3.15
C THR A 39 20.56 -1.12 1.93
N THR A 40 20.01 -1.10 0.72
CA THR A 40 20.80 -1.20 -0.52
C THR A 40 21.21 0.16 -1.09
N HIS A 41 20.70 1.26 -0.55
CA HIS A 41 21.04 2.59 -1.03
C HIS A 41 22.36 3.12 -0.42
N PRO A 42 23.23 3.80 -1.20
CA PRO A 42 24.53 4.31 -0.71
C PRO A 42 24.42 5.22 0.51
N SER A 43 23.40 6.07 0.58
CA SER A 43 23.20 7.02 1.70
C SER A 43 22.47 6.44 2.91
N TYR A 44 22.24 5.13 2.96
CA TYR A 44 21.50 4.51 4.08
C TYR A 44 22.17 4.78 5.43
N ASN A 45 23.49 4.56 5.53
CA ASN A 45 24.19 4.74 6.80
C ASN A 45 24.17 6.19 7.27
N GLU A 46 24.35 7.16 6.36
CA GLU A 46 24.26 8.59 6.67
C GLU A 46 22.85 8.96 7.18
N ALA A 47 21.80 8.46 6.51
CA ALA A 47 20.42 8.69 6.93
C ALA A 47 20.12 8.06 8.30
N LEU A 48 20.66 6.86 8.56
CA LEU A 48 20.51 6.17 9.84
C LEU A 48 21.22 6.94 10.98
N GLU A 49 22.45 7.42 10.76
CA GLU A 49 23.16 8.26 11.72
C GLU A 49 22.36 9.52 12.07
N LYS A 50 21.88 10.26 11.06
CA LYS A 50 21.05 11.46 11.26
C LYS A 50 19.74 11.16 11.99
N SER A 51 19.12 10.03 11.70
CA SER A 51 17.88 9.63 12.40
C SER A 51 18.15 9.35 13.89
N ASN A 52 19.29 8.69 14.20
CA ASN A 52 19.70 8.39 15.57
C ASN A 52 20.03 9.66 16.35
N GLU A 53 20.76 10.61 15.75
CA GLU A 53 21.05 11.93 16.33
C GLU A 53 19.77 12.67 16.74
N LEU A 54 18.70 12.53 15.96
CA LEU A 54 17.40 13.13 16.23
C LEU A 54 16.50 12.26 17.14
N SER A 55 17.01 11.10 17.60
CA SER A 55 16.23 10.11 18.38
C SER A 55 14.93 9.66 17.68
N LYS A 56 15.00 9.51 16.34
CA LYS A 56 13.90 9.06 15.50
C LYS A 56 14.20 7.72 14.87
N ASN A 57 13.15 6.97 14.53
CA ASN A 57 13.35 5.83 13.64
C ASN A 57 13.56 6.32 12.20
N ILE A 58 14.23 5.50 11.39
CA ILE A 58 14.61 5.88 10.02
C ILE A 58 13.40 6.25 9.15
N PHE A 59 12.26 5.59 9.31
CA PHE A 59 11.04 5.87 8.51
C PHE A 59 10.43 7.22 8.88
N GLU A 60 10.42 7.57 10.17
CA GLU A 60 9.96 8.86 10.66
C GLU A 60 10.87 9.98 10.15
N TYR A 61 12.19 9.78 10.23
CA TYR A 61 13.18 10.71 9.70
C TYR A 61 12.96 10.95 8.20
N LEU A 62 12.83 9.88 7.40
CA LEU A 62 12.63 10.01 5.95
C LEU A 62 11.29 10.65 5.59
N ASN A 63 10.23 10.38 6.34
CA ASN A 63 8.93 11.04 6.13
C ASN A 63 9.03 12.56 6.36
N GLU A 64 9.72 12.99 7.42
CA GLU A 64 9.95 14.41 7.67
C GLU A 64 10.88 15.03 6.62
N HIS A 65 11.90 14.28 6.18
CA HIS A 65 12.81 14.72 5.13
C HIS A 65 12.10 14.95 3.80
N LEU A 66 11.19 14.05 3.41
CA LEU A 66 10.35 14.21 2.23
C LEU A 66 9.48 15.47 2.30
N GLU A 67 8.89 15.75 3.46
CA GLU A 67 8.10 16.96 3.64
C GLU A 67 8.96 18.24 3.63
N ALA A 68 10.17 18.17 4.19
CA ALA A 68 11.13 19.27 4.12
C ALA A 68 11.58 19.51 2.66
N LEU A 69 11.87 18.45 1.91
CA LEU A 69 12.23 18.51 0.50
C LEU A 69 11.08 19.09 -0.34
N ARG A 70 9.84 18.66 -0.09
CA ARG A 70 8.67 19.22 -0.76
C ARG A 70 8.57 20.74 -0.58
N LYS A 71 8.82 21.22 0.64
CA LYS A 71 8.78 22.66 0.95
C LYS A 71 9.93 23.41 0.27
N SER A 72 11.15 22.89 0.32
CA SER A 72 12.32 23.53 -0.28
C SER A 72 12.23 23.65 -1.81
N GLU A 73 11.66 22.63 -2.46
CA GLU A 73 11.44 22.61 -3.91
C GLU A 73 10.13 23.29 -4.34
N ASN A 74 9.38 23.83 -3.37
CA ASN A 74 8.07 24.42 -3.61
C ASN A 74 7.12 23.49 -4.37
N ALA A 75 7.26 22.17 -4.15
CA ALA A 75 6.44 21.16 -4.82
C ALA A 75 5.02 21.11 -4.22
N PRO A 76 3.97 20.96 -5.05
CA PRO A 76 2.59 20.96 -4.57
C PRO A 76 2.31 19.78 -3.62
N THR A 77 2.90 18.62 -3.90
CA THR A 77 2.78 17.40 -3.08
C THR A 77 4.10 16.64 -3.07
N ILE A 78 4.24 15.67 -2.15
CA ILE A 78 5.41 14.77 -2.14
C ILE A 78 5.40 13.92 -3.42
N GLY A 79 4.24 13.44 -3.88
CA GLY A 79 4.11 12.67 -5.12
C GLY A 79 4.66 13.40 -6.33
N TYR A 80 4.54 14.73 -6.37
CA TYR A 80 5.09 15.54 -7.45
C TYR A 80 6.63 15.51 -7.52
N LEU A 81 7.33 15.37 -6.40
CA LEU A 81 8.79 15.20 -6.39
C LEU A 81 9.21 13.90 -7.09
N ALA A 82 8.44 12.84 -6.90
CA ALA A 82 8.71 11.51 -7.47
C ALA A 82 7.93 11.23 -8.78
N ARG A 83 7.40 12.27 -9.45
CA ARG A 83 6.51 12.11 -10.62
C ARG A 83 7.12 11.34 -11.80
N HIS A 84 8.44 11.37 -11.93
CA HIS A 84 9.18 10.67 -12.99
C HIS A 84 9.89 9.39 -12.50
N LEU A 85 9.70 9.02 -11.23
CA LEU A 85 10.29 7.84 -10.64
C LEU A 85 9.23 6.74 -10.52
N PHE A 86 9.42 5.62 -11.21
CA PHE A 86 8.55 4.45 -11.19
C PHE A 86 9.26 3.30 -10.49
N PHE A 87 8.58 2.67 -9.55
CA PHE A 87 9.12 1.57 -8.78
C PHE A 87 8.23 0.34 -8.96
N TYR A 88 8.79 -0.73 -9.50
CA TYR A 88 8.15 -2.04 -9.64
C TYR A 88 8.72 -2.96 -8.56
N GLY A 89 7.95 -3.20 -7.52
CA GLY A 89 8.44 -3.83 -6.29
C GLY A 89 8.37 -5.37 -6.28
N ASP A 90 8.04 -6.03 -7.38
CA ASP A 90 7.86 -7.47 -7.47
C ASP A 90 9.19 -8.25 -7.44
N LYS A 91 10.12 -7.85 -6.55
CA LYS A 91 11.44 -8.49 -6.38
C LYS A 91 11.35 -9.97 -5.98
N HIS A 92 10.22 -10.39 -5.40
CA HIS A 92 9.91 -11.77 -5.00
C HIS A 92 8.78 -12.40 -5.83
N GLY A 93 8.55 -11.90 -7.04
CA GLY A 93 7.40 -12.25 -7.86
C GLY A 93 6.12 -11.55 -7.41
N ASN A 94 5.10 -11.56 -8.24
CA ASN A 94 3.77 -11.04 -7.95
C ASN A 94 2.90 -12.15 -7.36
N ARG A 95 2.41 -11.96 -6.13
CA ARG A 95 1.52 -12.93 -5.47
C ARG A 95 0.07 -12.74 -5.90
N SER A 96 -0.36 -11.48 -6.01
CA SER A 96 -1.72 -11.09 -6.39
C SER A 96 -1.69 -9.71 -7.04
N PRO A 97 -2.48 -9.48 -8.09
CA PRO A 97 -3.45 -10.40 -8.70
C PRO A 97 -2.87 -11.27 -9.84
N ILE A 98 -1.63 -11.02 -10.31
CA ILE A 98 -1.04 -11.63 -11.49
C ILE A 98 -0.64 -13.09 -11.21
N ALA A 99 -0.21 -13.38 -9.97
CA ALA A 99 0.22 -14.70 -9.51
C ALA A 99 1.44 -15.27 -10.27
N ASP A 100 2.36 -14.41 -10.71
CA ASP A 100 3.59 -14.78 -11.41
C ASP A 100 4.81 -14.74 -10.48
N ALA A 101 5.35 -15.88 -10.13
CA ALA A 101 6.56 -16.01 -9.31
C ALA A 101 7.85 -15.62 -10.06
N ALA A 102 7.81 -15.54 -11.39
CA ALA A 102 8.95 -15.18 -12.23
C ALA A 102 9.15 -13.67 -12.35
N MET A 103 8.14 -12.84 -12.06
CA MET A 103 8.25 -11.39 -12.08
C MET A 103 9.41 -10.90 -11.21
N ARG A 104 10.03 -9.80 -11.65
CA ARG A 104 11.14 -9.16 -10.94
C ARG A 104 10.93 -7.66 -10.87
N GLY A 105 11.56 -7.04 -9.85
CA GLY A 105 11.48 -5.60 -9.65
C GLY A 105 12.31 -4.81 -10.65
N ALA A 106 11.87 -3.58 -10.90
CA ALA A 106 12.59 -2.59 -11.70
C ALA A 106 12.42 -1.19 -11.09
N ILE A 107 13.34 -0.31 -11.36
CA ILE A 107 13.23 1.12 -11.04
C ILE A 107 13.52 1.89 -12.32
N VAL A 108 12.63 2.80 -12.70
CA VAL A 108 12.74 3.64 -13.88
C VAL A 108 12.71 5.10 -13.47
N GLY A 109 13.58 5.92 -14.09
CA GLY A 109 13.67 7.35 -13.77
C GLY A 109 14.72 7.71 -12.73
N LEU A 110 15.69 6.81 -12.47
CA LEU A 110 16.83 7.11 -11.60
C LEU A 110 17.67 8.24 -12.17
N SER A 111 18.13 9.13 -11.31
CA SER A 111 19.13 10.15 -11.61
C SER A 111 20.53 9.68 -11.21
N MET A 112 21.53 10.53 -11.38
CA MET A 112 22.88 10.29 -10.87
C MET A 112 23.03 10.75 -9.41
N ASP A 113 21.97 11.27 -8.80
CA ASP A 113 21.98 11.61 -7.37
C ASP A 113 22.00 10.32 -6.53
N SER A 114 22.78 10.32 -5.48
CA SER A 114 22.85 9.22 -4.50
C SER A 114 22.78 9.76 -3.07
N SER A 115 22.26 10.97 -2.90
CA SER A 115 22.10 11.64 -1.60
C SER A 115 20.92 11.07 -0.80
N ILE A 116 20.73 11.60 0.40
CA ILE A 116 19.53 11.27 1.22
C ILE A 116 18.25 11.71 0.51
N ASN A 117 18.28 12.75 -0.34
CA ASN A 117 17.12 13.15 -1.13
C ASN A 117 16.70 12.01 -2.08
N ASP A 118 17.64 11.43 -2.80
CA ASP A 118 17.38 10.30 -3.68
C ASP A 118 16.90 9.07 -2.91
N LEU A 119 17.53 8.72 -1.78
CA LEU A 119 17.07 7.66 -0.88
C LEU A 119 15.61 7.88 -0.46
N ALA A 120 15.26 9.10 -0.05
CA ALA A 120 13.91 9.45 0.37
C ALA A 120 12.90 9.33 -0.77
N LEU A 121 13.27 9.74 -2.00
CA LEU A 121 12.42 9.60 -3.18
C LEU A 121 12.23 8.14 -3.60
N GLN A 122 13.27 7.31 -3.56
CA GLN A 122 13.14 5.87 -3.83
C GLN A 122 12.29 5.16 -2.77
N TYR A 123 12.44 5.54 -1.51
CA TYR A 123 11.59 5.07 -0.42
C TYR A 123 10.11 5.47 -0.64
N PHE A 124 9.85 6.71 -1.05
CA PHE A 124 8.50 7.17 -1.38
C PHE A 124 7.92 6.38 -2.56
N ALA A 125 8.69 6.20 -3.64
CA ALA A 125 8.25 5.45 -4.81
C ALA A 125 7.93 3.97 -4.48
N ALA A 126 8.68 3.36 -3.54
CA ALA A 126 8.37 2.02 -3.06
C ALA A 126 7.07 1.97 -2.24
N MET A 127 6.77 3.01 -1.44
CA MET A 127 5.48 3.13 -0.76
C MET A 127 4.34 3.34 -1.76
N GLU A 128 4.56 4.15 -2.78
CA GLU A 128 3.60 4.38 -3.86
C GLU A 128 3.29 3.07 -4.61
N PHE A 129 4.30 2.26 -4.92
CA PHE A 129 4.09 0.92 -5.49
C PHE A 129 3.20 0.05 -4.59
N ILE A 130 3.44 0.00 -3.27
CA ILE A 130 2.61 -0.76 -2.33
C ILE A 130 1.15 -0.29 -2.40
N ALA A 131 0.93 1.02 -2.47
CA ALA A 131 -0.41 1.59 -2.58
C ALA A 131 -1.08 1.26 -3.93
N GLN A 132 -0.36 1.38 -5.03
CA GLN A 132 -0.86 1.06 -6.37
C GLN A 132 -1.15 -0.44 -6.53
N GLN A 133 -0.31 -1.31 -6.00
CA GLN A 133 -0.57 -2.76 -6.01
C GLN A 133 -1.78 -3.11 -5.15
N THR A 134 -1.99 -2.42 -4.03
CA THR A 134 -3.23 -2.56 -3.24
C THR A 134 -4.46 -2.16 -4.07
N ARG A 135 -4.39 -1.06 -4.81
CA ARG A 135 -5.43 -0.65 -5.76
C ARG A 135 -5.70 -1.74 -6.80
N HIS A 136 -4.65 -2.29 -7.41
CA HIS A 136 -4.78 -3.32 -8.43
C HIS A 136 -5.48 -4.57 -7.89
N ILE A 137 -5.14 -5.02 -6.69
CA ILE A 137 -5.82 -6.14 -6.02
C ILE A 137 -7.30 -5.83 -5.81
N ILE A 138 -7.63 -4.65 -5.28
CA ILE A 138 -9.01 -4.23 -5.01
C ILE A 138 -9.81 -4.13 -6.30
N GLU A 139 -9.28 -3.49 -7.33
CA GLU A 139 -9.96 -3.36 -8.62
C GLU A 139 -10.21 -4.71 -9.28
N THR A 140 -9.25 -5.64 -9.14
CA THR A 140 -9.41 -7.01 -9.65
C THR A 140 -10.49 -7.77 -8.88
N LEU A 141 -10.52 -7.66 -7.55
CA LEU A 141 -11.59 -8.23 -6.74
C LEU A 141 -12.97 -7.65 -7.12
N ASN A 142 -13.06 -6.33 -7.24
CA ASN A 142 -14.32 -5.66 -7.60
C ASN A 142 -14.79 -6.05 -9.00
N ARG A 143 -13.88 -6.21 -9.98
CA ARG A 143 -14.22 -6.75 -11.32
C ARG A 143 -14.76 -8.17 -11.26
N GLN A 144 -14.40 -8.95 -10.26
CA GLN A 144 -14.91 -10.29 -10.02
C GLN A 144 -16.20 -10.33 -9.18
N GLY A 145 -16.80 -9.18 -8.89
CA GLY A 145 -18.10 -9.08 -8.22
C GLY A 145 -18.03 -8.84 -6.72
N HIS A 146 -16.84 -8.53 -6.16
CA HIS A 146 -16.76 -7.99 -4.80
C HIS A 146 -17.17 -6.52 -4.78
N GLU A 147 -17.60 -6.05 -3.61
CA GLU A 147 -17.93 -4.64 -3.37
C GLU A 147 -17.13 -4.14 -2.17
N ILE A 148 -15.89 -3.76 -2.43
CA ILE A 148 -15.00 -3.24 -1.39
C ILE A 148 -15.27 -1.74 -1.24
N THR A 149 -15.57 -1.30 -0.01
CA THR A 149 -15.93 0.09 0.30
C THR A 149 -15.01 0.75 1.33
N SER A 150 -14.16 -0.03 2.00
CA SER A 150 -13.24 0.47 3.02
C SER A 150 -12.08 -0.49 3.24
N ILE A 151 -10.98 0.02 3.77
CA ILE A 151 -9.77 -0.73 4.05
C ILE A 151 -9.47 -0.65 5.54
N PHE A 152 -9.40 -1.79 6.23
CA PHE A 152 -8.98 -1.86 7.62
C PHE A 152 -7.52 -2.33 7.67
N MET A 153 -6.65 -1.45 8.16
CA MET A 153 -5.21 -1.73 8.26
C MET A 153 -4.85 -2.28 9.63
N SER A 154 -3.83 -3.14 9.68
CA SER A 154 -3.28 -3.67 10.92
C SER A 154 -1.77 -3.88 10.78
N GLY A 155 -1.06 -3.86 11.90
CA GLY A 155 0.38 -4.07 11.95
C GLY A 155 1.22 -2.80 11.90
N GLY A 156 2.54 -2.95 11.98
CA GLY A 156 3.49 -1.84 12.17
C GLY A 156 3.47 -0.76 11.08
N GLN A 157 3.09 -1.11 9.86
CA GLN A 157 3.01 -0.15 8.75
C GLN A 157 1.92 0.92 8.95
N CYS A 158 0.91 0.65 9.81
CA CYS A 158 -0.09 1.65 10.18
C CYS A 158 0.51 2.91 10.84
N LYS A 159 1.75 2.81 11.34
CA LYS A 159 2.49 3.94 11.94
C LYS A 159 3.07 4.88 10.87
N ASN A 160 3.15 4.45 9.63
CA ASN A 160 3.64 5.26 8.53
C ASN A 160 2.49 6.08 7.92
N SER A 161 2.41 7.34 8.30
CA SER A 161 1.32 8.22 7.86
C SER A 161 1.32 8.46 6.35
N ILE A 162 2.48 8.59 5.71
CA ILE A 162 2.57 8.79 4.25
C ILE A 162 2.02 7.56 3.52
N LEU A 163 2.41 6.36 3.94
CA LEU A 163 1.91 5.12 3.32
C LEU A 163 0.38 4.99 3.49
N MET A 164 -0.16 5.33 4.66
CA MET A 164 -1.60 5.25 4.91
C MET A 164 -2.39 6.23 4.03
N HIS A 165 -1.89 7.45 3.85
CA HIS A 165 -2.47 8.41 2.91
C HIS A 165 -2.34 7.93 1.46
N LEU A 166 -1.18 7.45 1.04
CA LEU A 166 -0.98 6.90 -0.31
C LEU A 166 -1.96 5.77 -0.63
N ILE A 167 -2.21 4.85 0.32
CA ILE A 167 -3.18 3.77 0.12
C ILE A 167 -4.59 4.35 -0.06
N ALA A 168 -5.01 5.30 0.78
CA ALA A 168 -6.32 5.93 0.63
C ALA A 168 -6.44 6.66 -0.71
N ASP A 169 -5.42 7.43 -1.08
CA ASP A 169 -5.40 8.26 -2.29
C ASP A 169 -5.35 7.43 -3.57
N ALA A 170 -4.54 6.38 -3.60
CA ALA A 170 -4.42 5.49 -4.76
C ALA A 170 -5.66 4.65 -4.98
N THR A 171 -6.27 4.13 -3.89
CA THR A 171 -7.44 3.25 -3.97
C THR A 171 -8.77 4.00 -4.08
N GLY A 172 -8.82 5.24 -3.61
CA GLY A 172 -10.04 6.01 -3.50
C GLY A 172 -10.96 5.59 -2.35
N TYR A 173 -10.50 4.69 -1.46
CA TYR A 173 -11.28 4.18 -0.33
C TYR A 173 -10.76 4.71 1.00
N PRO A 174 -11.65 4.90 2.01
CA PRO A 174 -11.21 5.26 3.34
C PRO A 174 -10.38 4.12 3.97
N VAL A 175 -9.29 4.51 4.62
CA VAL A 175 -8.39 3.61 5.36
C VAL A 175 -8.63 3.79 6.86
N VAL A 176 -9.02 2.73 7.53
CA VAL A 176 -9.27 2.70 8.98
C VAL A 176 -8.06 2.10 9.68
N ILE A 177 -7.45 2.88 10.57
CA ILE A 177 -6.33 2.47 11.42
C ILE A 177 -6.89 2.12 12.80
N PRO A 178 -6.62 0.92 13.35
CA PRO A 178 -7.13 0.53 14.65
C PRO A 178 -6.55 1.40 15.77
N ARG A 179 -7.31 1.58 16.83
CA ARG A 179 -6.84 2.33 18.00
C ARG A 179 -5.60 1.69 18.64
N TYR A 180 -5.54 0.38 18.65
CA TYR A 180 -4.48 -0.39 19.29
C TYR A 180 -3.65 -1.11 18.22
N ILE A 181 -2.79 -0.36 17.51
CA ILE A 181 -2.00 -0.89 16.38
C ILE A 181 -1.12 -2.07 16.82
N ASP A 182 -0.39 -1.92 17.92
CA ASP A 182 0.56 -2.93 18.41
C ASP A 182 -0.12 -4.12 19.12
N ALA A 183 -1.38 -3.97 19.50
CA ALA A 183 -2.13 -4.98 20.22
C ALA A 183 -3.28 -5.60 19.42
N ALA A 184 -3.39 -5.33 18.13
CA ALA A 184 -4.54 -5.76 17.32
C ALA A 184 -4.74 -7.29 17.35
N VAL A 185 -3.66 -8.06 17.21
CA VAL A 185 -3.71 -9.53 17.24
C VAL A 185 -4.08 -10.05 18.63
N VAL A 186 -3.45 -9.51 19.68
CA VAL A 186 -3.72 -9.90 21.07
C VAL A 186 -5.16 -9.55 21.46
N LEU A 187 -5.65 -8.38 21.04
CA LEU A 187 -7.03 -7.97 21.27
C LEU A 187 -8.01 -8.91 20.58
N GLY A 188 -7.75 -9.29 19.33
CA GLY A 188 -8.55 -10.27 18.60
C GLY A 188 -8.59 -11.63 19.32
N ALA A 189 -7.45 -12.13 19.79
CA ALA A 189 -7.39 -13.35 20.60
C ALA A 189 -8.17 -13.23 21.90
N ALA A 190 -8.09 -12.08 22.58
CA ALA A 190 -8.87 -11.82 23.80
C ALA A 190 -10.38 -11.79 23.53
N MET A 191 -10.82 -11.25 22.38
CA MET A 191 -12.23 -11.29 21.97
C MET A 191 -12.72 -12.71 21.72
N LEU A 192 -11.90 -13.57 21.10
CA LEU A 192 -12.23 -15.00 20.94
C LEU A 192 -12.30 -15.73 22.28
N GLY A 193 -11.39 -15.41 23.20
CA GLY A 193 -11.44 -15.92 24.58
C GLY A 193 -12.70 -15.47 25.33
N ALA A 194 -13.10 -14.21 25.20
CA ALA A 194 -14.34 -13.70 25.77
C ALA A 194 -15.56 -14.40 25.19
N LYS A 195 -15.56 -14.68 23.87
CA LYS A 195 -16.62 -15.46 23.22
C LYS A 195 -16.70 -16.88 23.82
N ALA A 196 -15.57 -17.55 23.92
CA ALA A 196 -15.53 -18.88 24.50
C ALA A 196 -16.01 -18.92 25.99
N ALA A 197 -15.66 -17.89 26.76
CA ALA A 197 -16.07 -17.75 28.15
C ALA A 197 -17.55 -17.37 28.32
N SER A 198 -18.24 -16.92 27.29
CA SER A 198 -19.66 -16.52 27.35
C SER A 198 -20.64 -17.66 27.13
N VAL A 199 -20.18 -18.92 27.10
CA VAL A 199 -21.04 -20.09 26.93
C VAL A 199 -22.06 -20.17 28.06
N ASP A 200 -23.33 -20.20 27.71
CA ASP A 200 -24.45 -20.42 28.67
C ASP A 200 -24.73 -21.91 28.93
N SER A 201 -25.70 -22.20 29.75
CA SER A 201 -26.12 -23.58 30.12
C SER A 201 -26.70 -24.36 28.94
N GLU A 202 -27.08 -23.67 27.85
CA GLU A 202 -27.63 -24.27 26.62
C GLU A 202 -26.58 -24.45 25.53
N GLY A 203 -25.34 -23.99 25.78
CA GLY A 203 -24.22 -24.05 24.82
C GLY A 203 -24.16 -22.88 23.86
N ASN A 204 -24.99 -21.85 24.01
CA ASN A 204 -24.94 -20.65 23.17
C ASN A 204 -23.84 -19.71 23.65
N THR A 205 -23.28 -18.93 22.72
CA THR A 205 -22.25 -17.93 23.01
C THR A 205 -22.72 -16.55 22.60
N GLU A 206 -22.21 -15.52 23.28
CA GLU A 206 -22.39 -14.13 22.87
C GLU A 206 -21.89 -13.94 21.40
N SER A 207 -22.59 -13.10 20.66
CA SER A 207 -22.14 -12.82 19.27
C SER A 207 -20.78 -12.14 19.27
N LEU A 208 -19.94 -12.46 18.28
CA LEU A 208 -18.63 -11.81 18.17
C LEU A 208 -18.77 -10.30 17.94
N TRP A 209 -19.81 -9.87 17.26
CA TRP A 209 -20.11 -8.44 17.03
C TRP A 209 -20.36 -7.68 18.33
N THR A 210 -21.14 -8.26 19.25
CA THR A 210 -21.39 -7.68 20.57
C THR A 210 -20.11 -7.56 21.39
N ILE A 211 -19.26 -8.59 21.33
CA ILE A 211 -17.96 -8.60 22.01
C ILE A 211 -17.02 -7.55 21.41
N MET A 212 -16.96 -7.46 20.07
CA MET A 212 -16.16 -6.46 19.37
C MET A 212 -16.58 -5.03 19.72
N ASP A 213 -17.87 -4.74 19.74
CA ASP A 213 -18.41 -3.43 20.12
C ASP A 213 -18.02 -3.05 21.56
N ARG A 214 -18.11 -4.00 22.49
CA ARG A 214 -17.76 -3.80 23.90
C ARG A 214 -16.26 -3.65 24.14
N MET A 215 -15.41 -4.42 23.42
CA MET A 215 -13.96 -4.51 23.68
C MET A 215 -13.12 -3.60 22.79
N SER A 216 -13.62 -3.18 21.64
CA SER A 216 -12.90 -2.26 20.77
C SER A 216 -13.26 -0.80 21.02
N LYS A 217 -12.40 0.08 20.54
CA LYS A 217 -12.66 1.52 20.50
C LYS A 217 -12.47 2.00 19.05
N PRO A 218 -13.20 3.04 18.64
CA PRO A 218 -13.06 3.61 17.31
C PRO A 218 -11.59 3.91 16.98
N GLY A 219 -11.18 3.53 15.80
CA GLY A 219 -9.89 3.86 15.21
C GLY A 219 -9.89 5.26 14.58
N LYS A 220 -8.82 5.55 13.86
CA LYS A 220 -8.70 6.75 13.03
C LYS A 220 -9.01 6.39 11.60
N THR A 221 -9.87 7.16 10.93
CA THR A 221 -10.12 7.03 9.48
C THR A 221 -9.33 8.07 8.72
N ILE A 222 -8.65 7.64 7.67
CA ILE A 222 -7.98 8.48 6.68
C ILE A 222 -8.84 8.43 5.42
N HIS A 223 -9.30 9.59 4.97
CA HIS A 223 -10.05 9.71 3.73
C HIS A 223 -9.11 9.99 2.55
N PRO A 224 -9.47 9.58 1.33
CA PRO A 224 -8.73 9.94 0.12
C PRO A 224 -8.62 11.46 -0.03
N THR A 225 -7.50 11.91 -0.61
CA THR A 225 -7.26 13.32 -0.89
C THR A 225 -8.35 13.93 -1.75
N GLU A 226 -8.68 15.20 -1.52
CA GLU A 226 -9.54 16.00 -2.41
C GLU A 226 -8.75 16.71 -3.52
N ASN A 227 -7.41 16.65 -3.47
CA ASN A 227 -6.53 17.28 -4.45
C ASN A 227 -6.64 16.58 -5.82
N ALA A 228 -7.29 17.25 -6.78
CA ALA A 228 -7.51 16.71 -8.12
C ALA A 228 -6.19 16.43 -8.88
N ASN A 229 -5.14 17.22 -8.65
CA ASN A 229 -3.84 17.02 -9.29
C ASN A 229 -3.14 15.78 -8.74
N GLU A 230 -3.23 15.53 -7.44
CA GLU A 230 -2.71 14.31 -6.81
C GLU A 230 -3.42 13.06 -7.33
N LYS A 231 -4.75 13.08 -7.36
CA LYS A 231 -5.57 12.00 -7.94
C LYS A 231 -5.17 11.71 -9.38
N ARG A 232 -5.01 12.76 -10.20
CA ARG A 232 -4.61 12.63 -11.61
C ARG A 232 -3.20 12.06 -11.75
N LEU A 233 -2.24 12.52 -10.95
CA LEU A 233 -0.88 12.00 -10.95
C LEU A 233 -0.83 10.52 -10.59
N LEU A 234 -1.47 10.13 -9.48
CA LEU A 234 -1.54 8.73 -9.06
C LEU A 234 -2.25 7.85 -10.10
N GLY A 235 -3.32 8.35 -10.72
CA GLY A 235 -4.02 7.66 -11.80
C GLY A 235 -3.12 7.45 -13.02
N ALA A 236 -2.43 8.49 -13.50
CA ALA A 236 -1.52 8.38 -14.64
C ALA A 236 -0.34 7.43 -14.36
N LYS A 237 0.24 7.48 -13.16
CA LYS A 237 1.31 6.55 -12.77
C LYS A 237 0.80 5.11 -12.67
N TYR A 238 -0.43 4.91 -12.22
CA TYR A 238 -1.07 3.59 -12.19
C TYR A 238 -1.23 3.02 -13.60
N GLU A 239 -1.78 3.80 -14.53
CA GLU A 239 -1.95 3.37 -15.92
C GLU A 239 -0.61 2.98 -16.56
N VAL A 240 0.45 3.78 -16.38
CA VAL A 240 1.80 3.46 -16.87
C VAL A 240 2.33 2.17 -16.22
N SER A 241 2.13 2.00 -14.93
CA SER A 241 2.66 0.85 -14.18
C SER A 241 1.98 -0.47 -14.56
N TYR A 242 0.71 -0.45 -14.94
CA TYR A 242 -0.09 -1.65 -15.21
C TYR A 242 -0.56 -1.77 -16.68
N ALA A 243 -0.29 -0.80 -17.55
CA ALA A 243 -0.48 -0.94 -18.99
C ALA A 243 0.41 -2.04 -19.61
N VAL A 244 1.50 -2.36 -18.95
CA VAL A 244 2.44 -3.43 -19.35
C VAL A 244 1.84 -4.85 -19.16
N ASP A 245 0.78 -4.98 -18.35
CA ASP A 245 0.17 -6.28 -18.03
C ASP A 245 -0.83 -6.79 -19.09
N VAL A 246 -1.18 -5.99 -20.10
CA VAL A 246 -2.29 -6.30 -21.01
C VAL A 246 -1.86 -7.06 -22.26
N GLU A 247 -0.57 -7.15 -22.58
CA GLU A 247 -0.07 -7.78 -23.80
C GLU A 247 0.86 -8.98 -23.60
N SER A 248 0.79 -9.70 -22.49
CA SER A 248 1.49 -10.98 -22.38
C SER A 248 0.68 -12.10 -23.03
N ASP A 249 0.61 -12.10 -24.34
CA ASP A 249 0.43 -13.35 -25.09
C ASP A 249 1.64 -14.26 -24.82
N GLU A 250 1.38 -15.54 -24.60
CA GLU A 250 2.32 -16.56 -24.09
C GLU A 250 3.64 -16.73 -24.84
N ASP A 251 3.94 -15.94 -25.88
CA ASP A 251 5.10 -16.08 -26.75
C ASP A 251 6.06 -14.88 -26.81
N SER A 252 5.86 -13.79 -26.07
CA SER A 252 6.74 -12.64 -26.14
C SER A 252 7.67 -12.50 -24.93
N ILE A 253 8.85 -13.08 -25.02
CA ILE A 253 10.00 -12.73 -24.18
C ILE A 253 10.53 -11.38 -24.67
N GLY A 254 10.04 -10.30 -24.09
CA GLY A 254 10.54 -8.97 -24.38
C GLY A 254 9.77 -7.91 -23.60
N LEU A 255 10.22 -7.58 -22.41
CA LEU A 255 9.76 -6.40 -21.68
C LEU A 255 10.23 -5.15 -22.43
N LEU A 256 9.41 -4.62 -23.34
CA LEU A 256 9.62 -3.32 -23.95
C LEU A 256 8.95 -2.27 -23.05
N ILE A 257 9.70 -1.68 -22.12
CA ILE A 257 9.23 -0.52 -21.37
C ILE A 257 9.31 0.68 -22.31
N VAL A 258 8.23 0.97 -23.03
CA VAL A 258 8.08 2.23 -23.76
C VAL A 258 7.50 3.24 -22.78
N VAL A 259 8.35 4.01 -22.12
CA VAL A 259 7.91 5.18 -21.34
C VAL A 259 7.73 6.31 -22.36
N ASP A 260 6.49 6.55 -22.81
CA ASP A 260 6.18 7.76 -23.55
C ASP A 260 6.20 8.97 -22.60
N VAL A 261 7.32 9.67 -22.57
CA VAL A 261 7.54 10.87 -21.75
C VAL A 261 6.60 12.03 -22.15
N GLY A 262 5.91 11.92 -23.27
CA GLY A 262 4.97 12.91 -23.80
C GLY A 262 3.70 13.08 -22.94
N LEU A 263 3.29 12.05 -22.19
CA LEU A 263 2.11 12.10 -21.33
C LEU A 263 2.27 13.09 -20.14
N PHE A 264 3.51 13.38 -19.73
CA PHE A 264 3.79 14.29 -18.60
C PHE A 264 3.96 15.76 -19.02
N ALA A 265 4.25 16.05 -20.29
CA ALA A 265 4.36 17.43 -20.78
C ALA A 265 3.03 18.20 -20.70
N ASN A 266 1.89 17.49 -20.73
CA ASN A 266 0.57 18.11 -20.60
C ASN A 266 0.14 18.37 -19.15
N VAL A 267 0.90 17.92 -18.14
CA VAL A 267 0.63 18.21 -16.72
C VAL A 267 1.21 19.57 -16.31
N GLU A 268 2.22 20.06 -17.02
CA GLU A 268 2.85 21.35 -16.73
C GLU A 268 2.07 22.57 -17.31
N GLY A 269 1.14 22.35 -18.23
CA GLY A 269 0.47 23.42 -19.00
C GLY A 269 -0.76 24.06 -18.38
N SER A 270 -1.14 23.80 -17.13
CA SER A 270 -2.32 24.40 -16.50
C SER A 270 -2.04 25.10 -15.17
N ALA A 271 -0.88 25.72 -15.03
CA ALA A 271 -0.56 26.55 -13.86
C ALA A 271 -0.98 28.02 -14.03
N ASP A 272 -1.73 28.35 -15.12
CA ASP A 272 -2.34 29.66 -15.31
C ASP A 272 -3.87 29.50 -15.41
N LEU A 273 -4.53 29.62 -14.27
CA LEU A 273 -5.83 30.31 -14.03
C LEU A 273 -6.21 30.16 -12.56
#